data_43eb70200e8cfd3c12a3c2b96c7180fb
#
_entry.id   43eb70200e8cfd3c12a3c2b96c7180fb
#
_cell.length_a   1.000
_cell.length_b   1.000
_cell.length_c   1.000
_cell.angle_alpha   90.00
_cell.angle_beta   90.00
_cell.angle_gamma   90.00
#
_symmetry.space_group_name_H-M   'P 1'
#
loop_
_entity.id
_entity.type
_entity.pdbx_description
1 polymer ?
#
loop_
_entity_poly.entity_id
_entity_poly.type
_entity_poly.pdbx_seq_one_letter_code
_entity_poly.pdbx_strand_id
1 'polypeptide(L)'
;MNRAARLGNLGFLRGIGLLGALLLGMGQARPVAIGGAVQPASIATRVLTGGEMLPVWSLPRLGVEVRNDPRDLRLRVGGRELRYAPGLGWRVVGLRLDTPLPAPQMVGASLHVPLSALRVLGVAVQTDTADLLGFVAPVRVADQTLPPSPDLPAPMSPAPVIPAAPPIPATFTTQVTPGDGRVPAPLPVTSVPAAGQFLTTVRVHREEHRSVSVQRVVLELSGGALPRFEVQTRTSGGLTVRLPGAGASPSSQDLPSGQALTVGTDAGGSWVTLGTAGGRSEVFALSDPPRVVIDTVTHEQPQVPPPLNPAALPPGVGYQQRGVLHLLSFDPARFQAQVVSAARGQFAEVAELVKGVGGVAGVNASYFDPASALPVDLVVRAGLMTAPSLEKRGTVGLMPGGGLIFGYPRPRYRVSGDFGEVAVNSVSAKARPEWLTAFVGDGQTAVGGGGLVTVYTRLGTGRVLDRRSAANVPPPGILALTFDPRRFAVPQEVGANLRVTLDWRSDDAPWPQVRDALSAGPLLVQAGRVVVDGVREGFDTGASIWRPTRQVALGLLRGQPTIAYFEYGTPEAFASALRQAGLSDAVRLDSGSSATAFSTSGYGQLGGYLNTVWSRPVPNAIVF
;
A
#
# COMPACT_ATOMS: atom_id res chain seq x y z
N MET A 1 -10.38 -59.51 44.81
CA MET A 1 -9.34 -60.45 45.33
C MET A 1 -8.03 -59.88 44.82
N ASN A 2 -7.32 -59.08 45.62
CA ASN A 2 -6.09 -59.42 46.37
C ASN A 2 -4.94 -59.74 45.42
N ARG A 3 -3.82 -59.03 45.35
CA ARG A 3 -2.78 -58.47 46.30
C ARG A 3 -1.81 -57.64 45.51
N ALA A 4 -1.45 -56.46 45.78
CA ALA A 4 -0.63 -55.89 46.85
C ALA A 4 0.85 -56.40 46.88
N ALA A 5 1.74 -55.41 46.84
CA ALA A 5 2.94 -55.20 47.59
C ALA A 5 4.28 -55.38 46.84
N ARG A 6 5.06 -54.37 46.81
CA ARG A 6 6.09 -53.81 47.69
C ARG A 6 7.51 -53.82 47.09
N LEU A 7 8.08 -52.63 47.02
CA LEU A 7 9.41 -52.23 47.51
C LEU A 7 10.69 -52.71 46.82
N GLY A 8 11.50 -51.72 46.45
CA GLY A 8 12.94 -51.82 46.26
C GLY A 8 13.58 -50.53 45.81
N ASN A 9 13.80 -49.64 46.77
CA ASN A 9 14.81 -48.53 46.65
C ASN A 9 16.20 -49.09 46.47
N LEU A 10 17.03 -48.53 45.59
CA LEU A 10 18.44 -48.13 45.82
C LEU A 10 19.14 -47.96 44.45
N GLY A 11 19.75 -46.81 44.25
CA GLY A 11 20.63 -46.59 43.09
C GLY A 11 20.69 -45.15 42.60
N PHE A 12 20.78 -44.23 43.54
CA PHE A 12 21.15 -42.84 43.20
C PHE A 12 22.68 -42.70 43.17
N LEU A 13 23.20 -41.89 42.26
CA LEU A 13 24.58 -41.46 42.06
C LEU A 13 25.39 -42.20 40.99
N ARG A 14 25.30 -41.68 39.75
CA ARG A 14 26.42 -41.40 38.84
C ARG A 14 25.86 -41.10 37.45
N GLY A 15 25.78 -39.81 37.10
CA GLY A 15 25.32 -39.40 35.78
C GLY A 15 25.14 -37.88 35.63
N ILE A 16 25.78 -37.11 36.49
CA ILE A 16 25.90 -35.64 36.32
C ILE A 16 27.36 -35.39 35.92
N GLY A 17 27.64 -35.49 34.65
CA GLY A 17 29.02 -35.28 34.18
C GLY A 17 29.20 -35.20 32.67
N LEU A 18 28.10 -35.08 31.84
CA LEU A 18 28.28 -34.96 30.39
C LEU A 18 27.28 -34.07 29.68
N LEU A 19 26.52 -33.23 30.39
CA LEU A 19 25.64 -32.21 29.76
C LEU A 19 26.15 -30.77 29.97
N GLY A 20 27.32 -30.60 30.58
CA GLY A 20 27.93 -29.30 30.84
C GLY A 20 28.94 -28.80 29.79
N ALA A 21 29.21 -29.57 28.73
CA ALA A 21 30.25 -29.25 27.75
C ALA A 21 29.74 -28.80 26.36
N LEU A 22 28.44 -28.66 26.16
CA LEU A 22 27.87 -28.18 24.87
C LEU A 22 27.25 -26.78 24.93
N LEU A 23 27.42 -26.05 26.04
CA LEU A 23 26.91 -24.67 26.20
C LEU A 23 28.02 -23.61 26.26
N LEU A 24 29.27 -23.96 25.95
CA LEU A 24 30.42 -23.06 25.95
C LEU A 24 30.89 -22.68 24.55
N GLY A 25 29.94 -22.24 23.69
CA GLY A 25 30.27 -21.80 22.33
C GLY A 25 29.32 -20.76 21.73
N MET A 26 28.31 -20.31 22.44
CA MET A 26 27.48 -19.20 21.99
C MET A 26 28.09 -17.88 22.48
N GLY A 27 28.92 -17.25 21.63
CA GLY A 27 29.40 -15.90 21.86
C GLY A 27 28.23 -14.98 22.20
N GLN A 28 28.40 -14.15 23.21
CA GLN A 28 27.35 -13.23 23.65
C GLN A 28 27.02 -12.22 22.54
N ALA A 29 25.72 -12.01 22.29
CA ALA A 29 25.26 -10.92 21.46
C ALA A 29 25.67 -9.60 22.12
N ARG A 30 26.34 -8.72 21.39
CA ARG A 30 26.77 -7.42 21.94
C ARG A 30 25.92 -6.28 21.39
N PRO A 31 25.68 -5.24 22.19
CA PRO A 31 24.98 -4.03 21.77
C PRO A 31 25.68 -3.36 20.59
N VAL A 32 24.91 -2.67 19.78
CA VAL A 32 25.39 -1.85 18.65
C VAL A 32 25.22 -0.38 18.98
N ALA A 33 26.24 0.44 18.74
CA ALA A 33 26.15 1.90 18.79
C ALA A 33 26.37 2.51 17.39
N ILE A 34 25.71 3.62 17.09
CA ILE A 34 25.88 4.39 15.85
C ILE A 34 26.11 5.84 16.22
N GLY A 35 27.27 6.40 15.82
CA GLY A 35 27.66 7.76 16.22
C GLY A 35 27.71 7.96 17.73
N GLY A 36 28.11 6.94 18.47
CA GLY A 36 28.17 6.94 19.94
C GLY A 36 26.85 6.64 20.66
N ALA A 37 25.71 6.63 19.97
CA ALA A 37 24.40 6.32 20.57
C ALA A 37 24.10 4.80 20.50
N VAL A 38 23.94 4.18 21.67
CA VAL A 38 23.59 2.76 21.77
C VAL A 38 22.19 2.53 21.20
N GLN A 39 22.06 1.55 20.31
CA GLN A 39 20.83 1.20 19.64
C GLN A 39 19.98 0.24 20.51
N PRO A 40 18.66 0.15 20.24
CA PRO A 40 17.80 -0.83 20.92
C PRO A 40 18.34 -2.26 20.80
N ALA A 41 18.08 -3.11 21.78
CA ALA A 41 18.54 -4.50 21.84
C ALA A 41 18.15 -5.34 20.61
N SER A 42 17.13 -4.93 19.86
CA SER A 42 16.74 -5.55 18.59
C SER A 42 17.80 -5.42 17.50
N ILE A 43 18.76 -4.50 17.64
CA ILE A 43 19.88 -4.27 16.69
C ILE A 43 21.20 -4.86 17.23
N ALA A 44 21.15 -5.66 18.27
CA ALA A 44 22.35 -6.35 18.77
C ALA A 44 22.92 -7.32 17.71
N THR A 45 24.22 -7.52 17.75
CA THR A 45 24.89 -8.54 16.93
C THR A 45 24.46 -9.94 17.35
N ARG A 46 24.66 -10.92 16.46
CA ARG A 46 24.49 -12.34 16.79
C ARG A 46 25.71 -13.12 16.31
N VAL A 47 26.24 -13.99 17.14
CA VAL A 47 27.30 -14.92 16.75
C VAL A 47 26.62 -16.18 16.18
N LEU A 48 26.87 -16.44 14.90
CA LEU A 48 26.31 -17.57 14.15
C LEU A 48 27.45 -18.38 13.53
N THR A 49 27.13 -19.49 12.86
CA THR A 49 28.08 -20.25 12.08
C THR A 49 28.69 -19.35 10.99
N GLY A 50 30.00 -19.03 11.13
CA GLY A 50 30.68 -18.09 10.23
C GLY A 50 30.94 -16.71 10.83
N GLY A 51 30.69 -16.52 12.12
CA GLY A 51 31.07 -15.35 12.89
C GLY A 51 29.92 -14.43 13.29
N GLU A 52 30.30 -13.22 13.67
CA GLU A 52 29.36 -12.21 14.13
C GLU A 52 28.59 -11.58 12.97
N MET A 53 27.27 -11.45 13.13
CA MET A 53 26.33 -11.02 12.10
C MET A 53 25.38 -9.95 12.60
N LEU A 54 24.92 -9.10 11.66
CA LEU A 54 23.90 -8.08 11.88
C LEU A 54 22.65 -8.34 11.05
N PRO A 55 21.45 -8.03 11.56
CA PRO A 55 20.23 -8.16 10.78
C PRO A 55 20.21 -7.16 9.61
N VAL A 56 19.88 -7.64 8.41
CA VAL A 56 19.88 -6.84 7.16
C VAL A 56 19.03 -5.59 7.27
N TRP A 57 17.89 -5.66 7.97
CA TRP A 57 17.00 -4.52 8.14
C TRP A 57 17.60 -3.36 8.97
N SER A 58 18.67 -3.60 9.74
CA SER A 58 19.36 -2.56 10.52
C SER A 58 20.41 -1.79 9.70
N LEU A 59 20.84 -2.33 8.57
CA LEU A 59 21.95 -1.79 7.77
C LEU A 59 21.70 -0.40 7.18
N PRO A 60 20.47 0.01 6.80
CA PRO A 60 20.22 1.37 6.35
C PRO A 60 20.58 2.44 7.39
N ARG A 61 20.55 2.10 8.69
CA ARG A 61 21.01 3.00 9.76
C ARG A 61 22.51 3.22 9.77
N LEU A 62 23.27 2.33 9.13
CA LEU A 62 24.70 2.41 8.94
C LEU A 62 25.08 3.08 7.60
N GLY A 63 24.12 3.63 6.87
CA GLY A 63 24.31 4.21 5.55
C GLY A 63 24.47 3.18 4.43
N VAL A 64 24.06 1.92 4.65
CA VAL A 64 24.08 0.86 3.64
C VAL A 64 22.75 0.83 2.91
N GLU A 65 22.77 1.05 1.61
CA GLU A 65 21.62 0.78 0.75
C GLU A 65 21.45 -0.75 0.62
N VAL A 66 20.25 -1.24 0.87
CA VAL A 66 19.94 -2.67 0.87
C VAL A 66 18.86 -2.99 -0.13
N ARG A 67 19.16 -3.87 -1.09
CA ARG A 67 18.14 -4.59 -1.87
C ARG A 67 18.08 -6.02 -1.33
N ASN A 68 17.07 -6.28 -0.51
CA ASN A 68 16.88 -7.57 0.14
C ASN A 68 16.04 -8.50 -0.76
N ASP A 69 16.68 -9.10 -1.76
CA ASP A 69 16.09 -10.15 -2.57
C ASP A 69 16.67 -11.51 -2.10
N PRO A 70 15.86 -12.53 -1.79
CA PRO A 70 16.36 -13.83 -1.34
C PRO A 70 17.28 -14.53 -2.33
N ARG A 71 17.21 -14.18 -3.62
CA ARG A 71 18.04 -14.76 -4.70
C ARG A 71 19.21 -13.88 -5.10
N ASP A 72 19.21 -12.57 -4.74
CA ASP A 72 20.23 -11.59 -5.13
C ASP A 72 20.25 -10.46 -4.09
N LEU A 73 20.82 -10.73 -2.92
CA LEU A 73 21.02 -9.70 -1.90
C LEU A 73 22.08 -8.72 -2.38
N ARG A 74 21.75 -7.43 -2.39
CA ARG A 74 22.68 -6.36 -2.76
C ARG A 74 22.81 -5.37 -1.61
N LEU A 75 24.07 -5.08 -1.29
CA LEU A 75 24.47 -4.11 -0.27
C LEU A 75 25.35 -3.07 -0.95
N ARG A 76 25.08 -1.78 -0.74
CA ARG A 76 25.83 -0.70 -1.36
C ARG A 76 26.18 0.39 -0.35
N VAL A 77 27.42 0.88 -0.40
CA VAL A 77 27.89 2.04 0.37
C VAL A 77 28.77 2.90 -0.55
N GLY A 78 28.34 4.12 -0.82
CA GLY A 78 29.00 4.98 -1.77
C GLY A 78 29.11 4.31 -3.15
N GLY A 79 30.29 4.24 -3.73
CA GLY A 79 30.54 3.58 -5.03
C GLY A 79 30.78 2.07 -4.97
N ARG A 80 30.72 1.43 -3.78
CA ARG A 80 31.00 -0.01 -3.59
C ARG A 80 29.70 -0.79 -3.52
N GLU A 81 29.61 -1.90 -4.25
CA GLU A 81 28.47 -2.81 -4.22
C GLU A 81 28.94 -4.24 -3.96
N LEU A 82 28.30 -4.90 -3.01
CA LEU A 82 28.49 -6.29 -2.65
C LEU A 82 27.22 -7.07 -2.92
N ARG A 83 27.29 -8.16 -3.69
CA ARG A 83 26.17 -9.03 -4.03
C ARG A 83 26.36 -10.42 -3.49
N TYR A 84 25.29 -11.02 -3.00
CA TYR A 84 25.25 -12.42 -2.61
C TYR A 84 24.12 -13.13 -3.33
N ALA A 85 24.45 -14.28 -3.95
CA ALA A 85 23.45 -15.19 -4.49
C ALA A 85 23.72 -16.62 -3.97
N PRO A 86 22.69 -17.38 -3.59
CA PRO A 86 22.83 -18.80 -3.22
C PRO A 86 23.55 -19.60 -4.31
N GLY A 87 24.53 -20.40 -3.91
CA GLY A 87 25.35 -21.19 -4.83
C GLY A 87 26.48 -20.45 -5.54
N LEU A 88 26.43 -19.10 -5.60
CA LEU A 88 27.49 -18.27 -6.20
C LEU A 88 28.33 -17.53 -5.16
N GLY A 89 27.84 -17.43 -3.93
CA GLY A 89 28.50 -16.72 -2.84
C GLY A 89 28.52 -15.20 -3.00
N TRP A 90 29.41 -14.54 -2.25
CA TRP A 90 29.61 -13.10 -2.30
C TRP A 90 30.45 -12.67 -3.51
N ARG A 91 30.08 -11.56 -4.13
CA ARG A 91 30.81 -10.91 -5.21
C ARG A 91 30.83 -9.41 -5.01
N VAL A 92 31.99 -8.80 -5.16
CA VAL A 92 32.16 -7.34 -5.21
C VAL A 92 32.11 -6.91 -6.66
N VAL A 93 31.33 -5.91 -6.99
CA VAL A 93 31.31 -5.36 -8.36
C VAL A 93 32.61 -4.60 -8.59
N GLY A 94 33.43 -5.09 -9.55
CA GLY A 94 34.69 -4.46 -9.92
C GLY A 94 35.92 -4.86 -9.10
N LEU A 95 35.81 -5.79 -8.13
CA LEU A 95 36.94 -6.26 -7.32
C LEU A 95 36.88 -7.76 -7.09
N ARG A 96 38.05 -8.41 -6.96
CA ARG A 96 38.16 -9.82 -6.55
C ARG A 96 38.22 -9.89 -5.04
N LEU A 97 37.47 -10.80 -4.43
CA LEU A 97 37.57 -11.08 -2.99
C LEU A 97 38.75 -12.03 -2.75
N ASP A 98 39.73 -11.60 -2.02
CA ASP A 98 40.92 -12.43 -1.68
C ASP A 98 40.57 -13.52 -0.65
N THR A 99 39.49 -13.35 0.11
CA THR A 99 39.03 -14.31 1.12
C THR A 99 37.54 -14.53 1.00
N PRO A 100 37.08 -15.79 0.99
CA PRO A 100 35.66 -16.09 0.93
C PRO A 100 34.95 -15.57 2.20
N LEU A 101 33.85 -14.81 2.00
CA LEU A 101 33.01 -14.30 3.09
C LEU A 101 31.97 -15.35 3.47
N PRO A 102 31.63 -15.48 4.77
CA PRO A 102 30.53 -16.34 5.20
C PRO A 102 29.20 -15.94 4.54
N ALA A 103 28.38 -16.95 4.25
CA ALA A 103 27.06 -16.71 3.68
C ALA A 103 26.14 -15.97 4.66
N PRO A 104 25.22 -15.14 4.18
CA PRO A 104 24.14 -14.61 5.01
C PRO A 104 23.31 -15.74 5.58
N GLN A 105 22.80 -15.57 6.80
CA GLN A 105 22.04 -16.60 7.50
C GLN A 105 20.66 -16.09 7.93
N MET A 106 19.68 -16.95 7.82
CA MET A 106 18.34 -16.67 8.36
C MET A 106 18.32 -17.02 9.86
N VAL A 107 17.91 -16.05 10.68
CA VAL A 107 17.64 -16.26 12.10
C VAL A 107 16.18 -15.88 12.35
N GLY A 108 15.34 -16.88 12.49
CA GLY A 108 13.91 -16.70 12.39
C GLY A 108 13.53 -16.14 11.00
N ALA A 109 12.80 -15.04 10.95
CA ALA A 109 12.40 -14.38 9.70
C ALA A 109 13.35 -13.24 9.29
N SER A 110 14.49 -13.08 9.95
CA SER A 110 15.44 -12.00 9.66
C SER A 110 16.69 -12.55 9.01
N LEU A 111 17.04 -12.03 7.83
CA LEU A 111 18.31 -12.30 7.18
C LEU A 111 19.41 -11.52 7.93
N HIS A 112 20.50 -12.21 8.29
CA HIS A 112 21.66 -11.64 8.93
C HIS A 112 22.87 -11.72 8.00
N VAL A 113 23.64 -10.65 7.93
CA VAL A 113 24.87 -10.58 7.15
C VAL A 113 26.09 -10.56 8.05
N PRO A 114 27.19 -11.22 7.65
CA PRO A 114 28.41 -11.24 8.44
C PRO A 114 29.02 -9.84 8.53
N LEU A 115 29.54 -9.50 9.70
CA LEU A 115 30.23 -8.23 9.94
C LEU A 115 31.42 -8.03 8.98
N SER A 116 32.08 -9.12 8.58
CA SER A 116 33.16 -9.11 7.57
C SER A 116 32.68 -8.57 6.21
N ALA A 117 31.45 -8.84 5.80
CA ALA A 117 30.88 -8.28 4.56
C ALA A 117 30.70 -6.77 4.65
N LEU A 118 30.28 -6.25 5.82
CA LEU A 118 30.15 -4.80 6.04
C LEU A 118 31.52 -4.10 6.05
N ARG A 119 32.55 -4.74 6.57
CA ARG A 119 33.92 -4.23 6.52
C ARG A 119 34.46 -4.15 5.09
N VAL A 120 34.24 -5.18 4.28
CA VAL A 120 34.59 -5.19 2.84
C VAL A 120 33.85 -4.09 2.09
N LEU A 121 32.60 -3.83 2.46
CA LEU A 121 31.81 -2.76 1.86
C LEU A 121 32.30 -1.36 2.26
N GLY A 122 33.12 -1.26 3.31
CA GLY A 122 33.71 0.00 3.79
C GLY A 122 32.88 0.69 4.88
N VAL A 123 31.99 -0.05 5.56
CA VAL A 123 31.29 0.48 6.74
C VAL A 123 32.33 0.68 7.86
N ALA A 124 32.48 1.92 8.32
CA ALA A 124 33.51 2.28 9.31
C ALA A 124 33.08 1.87 10.72
N VAL A 125 33.91 1.06 11.36
CA VAL A 125 33.75 0.66 12.77
C VAL A 125 34.53 1.64 13.62
N GLN A 126 33.87 2.26 14.60
CA GLN A 126 34.47 3.20 15.55
C GLN A 126 34.94 2.52 16.82
N THR A 127 34.17 1.55 17.31
CA THR A 127 34.46 0.80 18.55
C THR A 127 34.23 -0.68 18.31
N ASP A 128 35.18 -1.53 18.69
CA ASP A 128 35.07 -2.98 18.54
C ASP A 128 35.64 -3.63 19.84
N THR A 129 34.80 -3.70 20.87
CA THR A 129 35.12 -4.31 22.17
C THR A 129 34.24 -5.51 22.42
N ALA A 130 34.56 -6.34 23.41
CA ALA A 130 33.73 -7.50 23.76
C ALA A 130 32.28 -7.12 24.10
N ASP A 131 32.07 -5.92 24.64
CA ASP A 131 30.79 -5.47 25.18
C ASP A 131 30.04 -4.52 24.25
N LEU A 132 30.69 -3.97 23.20
CA LEU A 132 30.10 -2.96 22.33
C LEU A 132 30.69 -2.96 20.92
N LEU A 133 29.83 -2.96 19.91
CA LEU A 133 30.19 -2.70 18.51
C LEU A 133 29.67 -1.33 18.08
N GLY A 134 30.59 -0.37 17.90
CA GLY A 134 30.25 1.00 17.49
C GLY A 134 30.57 1.25 16.03
N PHE A 135 29.64 1.89 15.31
CA PHE A 135 29.81 2.36 13.94
C PHE A 135 29.85 3.89 13.90
N VAL A 136 30.59 4.43 12.94
CA VAL A 136 30.56 5.86 12.64
C VAL A 136 29.17 6.22 12.09
N ALA A 137 28.62 7.34 12.52
CA ALA A 137 27.38 7.84 11.94
C ALA A 137 27.56 8.09 10.43
N PRO A 138 26.63 7.65 9.57
CA PRO A 138 26.73 7.92 8.14
C PRO A 138 26.70 9.42 7.90
N VAL A 139 27.70 9.93 7.17
CA VAL A 139 27.73 11.32 6.72
C VAL A 139 26.59 11.49 5.72
N ARG A 140 25.61 12.34 6.03
CA ARG A 140 24.62 12.78 5.04
C ARG A 140 25.35 13.65 4.04
N VAL A 141 25.68 13.10 2.89
CA VAL A 141 26.17 13.89 1.75
C VAL A 141 24.96 14.66 1.25
N ALA A 142 24.91 15.95 1.55
CA ALA A 142 24.05 16.88 0.85
C ALA A 142 24.52 16.90 -0.60
N ASP A 143 23.60 16.54 -1.47
CA ASP A 143 23.53 16.75 -2.90
C ASP A 143 24.87 17.00 -3.64
N GLN A 144 25.47 15.96 -4.18
CA GLN A 144 26.37 16.09 -5.32
C GLN A 144 25.65 15.61 -6.57
N THR A 145 25.29 16.55 -7.41
CA THR A 145 24.82 16.36 -8.78
C THR A 145 25.69 15.38 -9.52
N LEU A 146 25.13 14.27 -9.95
CA LEU A 146 25.75 13.30 -10.84
C LEU A 146 25.91 13.90 -12.24
N PRO A 147 27.06 13.70 -12.91
CA PRO A 147 27.21 14.02 -14.32
C PRO A 147 26.33 13.09 -15.18
N PRO A 148 25.87 13.55 -16.37
CA PRO A 148 24.99 12.77 -17.22
C PRO A 148 25.69 11.52 -17.75
N SER A 149 24.99 10.39 -17.69
CA SER A 149 25.41 9.13 -18.32
C SER A 149 25.36 9.20 -19.83
N PRO A 150 26.30 8.54 -20.55
CA PRO A 150 26.30 8.51 -22.00
C PRO A 150 25.16 7.65 -22.56
N ASP A 151 24.68 8.06 -23.73
CA ASP A 151 23.56 7.57 -24.49
C ASP A 151 23.44 6.04 -24.62
N LEU A 152 22.27 5.51 -24.33
CA LEU A 152 21.79 4.21 -24.79
C LEU A 152 20.74 4.41 -25.89
N PRO A 153 20.69 3.56 -26.92
CA PRO A 153 19.83 3.74 -28.08
C PRO A 153 18.34 3.61 -27.75
N ALA A 154 17.55 4.40 -28.46
CA ALA A 154 16.11 4.54 -28.30
C ALA A 154 15.33 3.25 -28.47
N PRO A 155 14.28 2.99 -27.66
CA PRO A 155 13.35 1.90 -27.89
C PRO A 155 12.35 2.21 -29.00
N MET A 156 12.02 1.17 -29.74
CA MET A 156 11.08 1.18 -30.87
C MET A 156 9.65 1.54 -30.44
N SER A 157 8.93 2.12 -31.37
CA SER A 157 7.59 2.72 -31.28
C SER A 157 6.50 1.82 -30.65
N PRO A 158 5.54 2.41 -29.93
CA PRO A 158 4.42 1.68 -29.34
C PRO A 158 3.28 1.43 -30.33
N ALA A 159 2.56 0.33 -30.09
CA ALA A 159 1.37 -0.10 -30.80
C ALA A 159 0.12 0.78 -30.48
N PRO A 160 -0.95 0.72 -31.27
CA PRO A 160 -2.01 1.73 -31.31
C PRO A 160 -2.94 1.69 -30.07
N VAL A 161 -3.35 2.89 -29.66
CA VAL A 161 -4.26 3.19 -28.55
C VAL A 161 -5.71 2.86 -28.92
N ILE A 162 -6.39 2.11 -28.05
CA ILE A 162 -7.85 1.85 -28.10
C ILE A 162 -8.57 2.96 -27.30
N PRO A 163 -9.69 3.54 -27.80
CA PRO A 163 -10.33 4.67 -27.15
C PRO A 163 -11.09 4.28 -25.87
N ALA A 164 -10.99 5.14 -24.86
CA ALA A 164 -11.64 5.04 -23.57
C ALA A 164 -13.12 5.43 -23.63
N ALA A 165 -13.94 4.79 -22.79
CA ALA A 165 -15.35 5.09 -22.59
C ALA A 165 -15.58 6.44 -21.88
N PRO A 166 -16.75 7.10 -22.08
CA PRO A 166 -16.98 8.47 -21.64
C PRO A 166 -17.13 8.60 -20.12
N PRO A 167 -16.67 9.72 -19.53
CA PRO A 167 -16.77 9.98 -18.10
C PRO A 167 -18.14 10.54 -17.70
N ILE A 168 -18.57 10.16 -16.50
CA ILE A 168 -19.73 10.71 -15.78
C ILE A 168 -19.33 12.09 -15.22
N PRO A 169 -20.19 13.11 -15.29
CA PRO A 169 -19.80 14.48 -14.92
C PRO A 169 -19.70 14.65 -13.39
N ALA A 170 -18.53 14.97 -12.90
CA ALA A 170 -18.34 15.56 -11.59
C ALA A 170 -18.25 17.08 -11.74
N THR A 171 -19.23 17.76 -11.17
CA THR A 171 -19.30 19.21 -11.15
C THR A 171 -18.35 19.77 -10.10
N PHE A 172 -17.12 20.08 -10.47
CA PHE A 172 -16.31 21.12 -9.87
C PHE A 172 -15.48 21.75 -10.97
N THR A 173 -15.83 22.99 -11.29
CA THR A 173 -15.24 23.78 -12.36
C THR A 173 -13.84 24.20 -12.00
N THR A 174 -12.86 23.48 -12.53
CA THR A 174 -11.49 23.99 -12.65
C THR A 174 -11.18 24.06 -14.14
N GLN A 175 -11.31 25.23 -14.75
CA GLN A 175 -10.84 25.45 -16.12
C GLN A 175 -9.32 25.41 -16.15
N VAL A 176 -8.77 24.29 -16.57
CA VAL A 176 -7.45 24.21 -17.17
C VAL A 176 -7.67 23.80 -18.61
N THR A 177 -7.47 24.74 -19.52
CA THR A 177 -7.51 24.49 -20.96
C THR A 177 -6.10 24.14 -21.44
N PRO A 178 -5.84 22.93 -21.97
CA PRO A 178 -4.67 22.72 -22.83
C PRO A 178 -5.02 23.26 -24.23
N GLY A 179 -4.13 24.09 -24.76
CA GLY A 179 -4.32 24.70 -26.07
C GLY A 179 -4.24 23.71 -27.22
N ASP A 180 -5.31 23.58 -27.95
CA ASP A 180 -5.32 23.12 -29.33
C ASP A 180 -5.20 24.34 -30.25
N GLY A 181 -4.18 24.30 -31.10
CA GLY A 181 -3.84 25.37 -32.01
C GLY A 181 -4.88 25.61 -33.13
N ARG A 182 -5.97 26.30 -32.79
CA ARG A 182 -6.78 27.02 -33.79
C ARG A 182 -7.22 28.34 -33.17
N VAL A 183 -6.63 29.41 -33.69
CA VAL A 183 -6.99 30.79 -33.39
C VAL A 183 -8.36 31.09 -33.97
N PRO A 184 -9.41 31.34 -33.12
CA PRO A 184 -10.58 32.06 -33.59
C PRO A 184 -10.28 33.56 -33.58
N ALA A 185 -10.75 34.25 -34.58
CA ALA A 185 -10.61 35.70 -34.73
C ALA A 185 -11.17 36.45 -33.51
N PRO A 186 -10.54 37.52 -33.06
CA PRO A 186 -10.96 38.26 -31.89
C PRO A 186 -12.29 38.96 -32.15
N LEU A 187 -13.31 38.64 -31.37
CA LEU A 187 -14.47 39.51 -31.25
C LEU A 187 -14.07 40.75 -30.44
N PRO A 188 -14.51 41.95 -30.79
CA PRO A 188 -14.17 43.15 -30.06
C PRO A 188 -14.89 43.15 -28.72
N VAL A 189 -14.20 42.81 -27.67
CA VAL A 189 -14.65 43.03 -26.29
C VAL A 189 -14.27 44.46 -25.92
N THR A 190 -15.18 45.37 -26.03
CA THR A 190 -15.14 46.64 -25.33
C THR A 190 -15.31 46.36 -23.83
N SER A 191 -14.26 45.99 -23.15
CA SER A 191 -14.21 45.93 -21.69
C SER A 191 -13.86 47.34 -21.18
N VAL A 192 -14.85 48.01 -20.62
CA VAL A 192 -14.62 49.10 -19.71
C VAL A 192 -13.65 48.57 -18.61
N PRO A 193 -12.49 49.22 -18.34
CA PRO A 193 -11.61 48.79 -17.26
C PRO A 193 -12.43 48.93 -15.96
N ALA A 194 -12.68 47.85 -15.27
CA ALA A 194 -13.11 47.91 -13.89
C ALA A 194 -12.09 48.75 -13.12
N ALA A 195 -12.51 49.74 -12.35
CA ALA A 195 -11.66 50.65 -11.57
C ALA A 195 -10.56 49.81 -10.90
N GLY A 196 -9.28 50.08 -11.30
CA GLY A 196 -8.17 49.17 -11.19
C GLY A 196 -7.99 48.61 -9.79
N GLN A 197 -8.07 47.32 -9.66
CA GLN A 197 -7.61 46.61 -8.47
C GLN A 197 -6.10 46.90 -8.29
N PHE A 198 -5.66 46.99 -7.04
CA PHE A 198 -4.25 47.22 -6.73
C PHE A 198 -3.81 46.16 -5.71
N LEU A 199 -2.69 45.49 -5.97
CA LEU A 199 -2.06 44.56 -5.03
C LEU A 199 -1.54 45.36 -3.83
N THR A 200 -2.23 45.25 -2.70
CA THR A 200 -1.98 46.02 -1.49
C THR A 200 -1.00 45.32 -0.55
N THR A 201 -1.09 44.01 -0.45
CA THR A 201 -0.30 43.25 0.53
C THR A 201 0.04 41.87 -0.03
N VAL A 202 1.27 41.41 0.25
CA VAL A 202 1.70 40.03 0.04
C VAL A 202 2.02 39.42 1.39
N ARG A 203 1.28 38.38 1.78
CA ARG A 203 1.53 37.63 3.03
C ARG A 203 2.04 36.27 2.69
N VAL A 204 3.02 35.79 3.45
CA VAL A 204 3.63 34.46 3.28
C VAL A 204 3.55 33.73 4.62
N HIS A 205 3.10 32.47 4.55
CA HIS A 205 3.07 31.56 5.68
C HIS A 205 3.63 30.20 5.25
N ARG A 206 4.40 29.54 6.11
CA ARG A 206 4.93 28.20 5.86
C ARG A 206 4.65 27.31 7.06
N GLU A 207 4.08 26.15 6.80
CA GLU A 207 3.88 25.10 7.79
C GLU A 207 4.72 23.87 7.40
N GLU A 208 5.31 23.22 8.39
CA GLU A 208 6.09 22.00 8.21
C GLU A 208 5.38 20.83 8.89
N HIS A 209 5.17 19.76 8.12
CA HIS A 209 4.52 18.54 8.57
C HIS A 209 5.44 17.36 8.26
N ARG A 210 6.02 16.72 9.23
CA ARG A 210 6.90 15.53 9.15
C ARG A 210 7.79 15.45 7.88
N SER A 211 7.22 15.16 6.71
CA SER A 211 7.92 15.02 5.43
C SER A 211 7.49 16.02 4.35
N VAL A 212 6.54 16.90 4.68
CA VAL A 212 5.91 17.84 3.74
C VAL A 212 5.97 19.24 4.30
N SER A 213 6.23 20.22 3.47
CA SER A 213 6.00 21.63 3.79
C SER A 213 4.90 22.21 2.91
N VAL A 214 4.11 23.09 3.48
CA VAL A 214 3.07 23.86 2.78
C VAL A 214 3.40 25.34 2.91
N GLN A 215 3.70 25.98 1.80
CA GLN A 215 3.94 27.42 1.73
C GLN A 215 2.73 28.09 1.08
N ARG A 216 2.06 28.96 1.82
CA ARG A 216 0.93 29.77 1.37
C ARG A 216 1.38 31.20 1.13
N VAL A 217 1.14 31.67 -0.09
CA VAL A 217 1.31 33.09 -0.45
C VAL A 217 -0.09 33.66 -0.70
N VAL A 218 -0.43 34.73 -0.02
CA VAL A 218 -1.71 35.44 -0.17
C VAL A 218 -1.44 36.80 -0.77
N LEU A 219 -2.00 37.06 -1.94
CA LEU A 219 -1.97 38.33 -2.65
C LEU A 219 -3.29 39.07 -2.38
N GLU A 220 -3.29 40.08 -1.54
CA GLU A 220 -4.48 40.86 -1.24
C GLU A 220 -4.63 42.03 -2.21
N LEU A 221 -5.84 42.18 -2.77
CA LEU A 221 -6.15 43.20 -3.75
C LEU A 221 -7.18 44.19 -3.19
N SER A 222 -7.08 45.47 -3.58
CA SER A 222 -8.09 46.46 -3.32
C SER A 222 -9.36 46.22 -4.10
N GLY A 223 -10.46 46.84 -3.68
CA GLY A 223 -11.77 46.73 -4.34
C GLY A 223 -12.63 45.61 -3.79
N GLY A 224 -13.79 45.36 -4.40
CA GLY A 224 -14.76 44.34 -3.95
C GLY A 224 -14.99 43.18 -4.96
N ALA A 225 -14.35 43.22 -6.12
CA ALA A 225 -14.54 42.21 -7.15
C ALA A 225 -13.61 41.03 -6.96
N LEU A 226 -14.08 39.81 -7.33
CA LEU A 226 -13.22 38.60 -7.38
C LEU A 226 -12.03 38.85 -8.32
N PRO A 227 -10.78 38.65 -7.84
CA PRO A 227 -9.61 38.87 -8.69
C PRO A 227 -9.56 37.93 -9.89
N ARG A 228 -9.18 38.47 -11.03
CA ARG A 228 -8.80 37.66 -12.20
C ARG A 228 -7.33 37.35 -12.15
N PHE A 229 -6.96 36.12 -12.48
CA PHE A 229 -5.56 35.71 -12.54
C PHE A 229 -5.33 34.70 -13.66
N GLU A 230 -4.09 34.62 -14.13
CA GLU A 230 -3.59 33.64 -15.07
C GLU A 230 -2.34 33.00 -14.49
N VAL A 231 -2.20 31.69 -14.64
CA VAL A 231 -1.08 30.92 -14.10
C VAL A 231 -0.17 30.47 -15.21
N GLN A 232 1.14 30.76 -15.09
CA GLN A 232 2.17 30.30 -16.00
C GLN A 232 3.25 29.54 -15.20
N THR A 233 3.44 28.26 -15.51
CA THR A 233 4.50 27.44 -14.91
C THR A 233 5.76 27.57 -15.75
N ARG A 234 6.90 27.88 -15.11
CA ARG A 234 8.21 27.92 -15.78
C ARG A 234 8.88 26.55 -15.73
N THR A 235 9.59 26.18 -16.77
CA THR A 235 10.40 24.95 -16.84
C THR A 235 11.52 24.89 -15.79
N SER A 236 11.90 26.03 -15.22
CA SER A 236 12.92 26.17 -14.17
C SER A 236 12.38 25.96 -12.72
N GLY A 237 11.18 25.39 -12.53
CA GLY A 237 10.61 25.18 -11.19
C GLY A 237 10.07 26.44 -10.51
N GLY A 238 9.69 27.45 -11.30
CA GLY A 238 9.04 28.67 -10.84
C GLY A 238 7.58 28.76 -11.29
N LEU A 239 6.80 29.59 -10.61
CA LEU A 239 5.42 29.92 -10.92
C LEU A 239 5.30 31.43 -11.14
N THR A 240 4.60 31.85 -12.19
CA THR A 240 4.18 33.22 -12.40
C THR A 240 2.66 33.30 -12.36
N VAL A 241 2.12 34.15 -11.52
CA VAL A 241 0.69 34.50 -11.47
C VAL A 241 0.56 35.91 -12.03
N ARG A 242 -0.15 36.07 -13.15
CA ARG A 242 -0.53 37.38 -13.71
C ARG A 242 -1.87 37.82 -13.15
N LEU A 243 -1.99 39.10 -12.88
CA LEU A 243 -3.18 39.79 -12.39
C LEU A 243 -3.56 40.86 -13.42
N PRO A 244 -4.33 40.48 -14.47
CA PRO A 244 -4.66 41.38 -15.56
C PRO A 244 -5.43 42.62 -15.09
N GLY A 245 -4.98 43.80 -15.47
CA GLY A 245 -5.59 45.06 -15.11
C GLY A 245 -5.35 45.52 -13.65
N ALA A 246 -4.67 44.72 -12.84
CA ALA A 246 -4.32 45.12 -11.48
C ALA A 246 -3.00 45.90 -11.42
N GLY A 247 -2.93 46.97 -10.64
CA GLY A 247 -1.69 47.65 -10.34
C GLY A 247 -0.93 47.00 -9.19
N ALA A 248 0.38 47.21 -9.11
CA ALA A 248 1.20 46.85 -7.94
C ALA A 248 2.42 47.75 -7.80
N SER A 249 2.99 47.86 -6.62
CA SER A 249 4.34 48.37 -6.43
C SER A 249 5.36 47.26 -6.63
N PRO A 250 6.35 47.41 -7.55
CA PRO A 250 7.40 46.41 -7.72
C PRO A 250 8.13 46.14 -6.41
N SER A 251 8.33 44.88 -6.07
CA SER A 251 9.01 44.47 -4.84
C SER A 251 9.62 43.05 -5.00
N SER A 252 10.58 42.74 -4.15
CA SER A 252 11.13 41.40 -4.01
C SER A 252 11.33 41.06 -2.55
N GLN A 253 11.04 39.83 -2.17
CA GLN A 253 11.27 39.32 -0.84
C GLN A 253 11.68 37.84 -0.87
N ASP A 254 12.43 37.43 0.15
CA ASP A 254 12.77 36.02 0.31
C ASP A 254 11.61 35.28 0.97
N LEU A 255 11.32 34.10 0.45
CA LEU A 255 10.35 33.19 1.01
C LEU A 255 11.00 32.33 2.11
N PRO A 256 10.23 31.84 3.10
CA PRO A 256 10.76 30.91 4.12
C PRO A 256 11.36 29.63 3.55
N SER A 257 11.04 29.28 2.29
CA SER A 257 11.65 28.17 1.54
C SER A 257 13.06 28.50 0.98
N GLY A 258 13.58 29.70 1.21
CA GLY A 258 14.83 30.18 0.61
C GLY A 258 14.71 30.58 -0.87
N GLN A 259 13.50 30.58 -1.42
CA GLN A 259 13.22 31.02 -2.79
C GLN A 259 12.82 32.51 -2.79
N ALA A 260 13.03 33.19 -3.91
CA ALA A 260 12.59 34.58 -4.05
C ALA A 260 11.15 34.67 -4.57
N LEU A 261 10.40 35.66 -4.05
CA LEU A 261 9.15 36.15 -4.60
C LEU A 261 9.38 37.54 -5.16
N THR A 262 8.99 37.77 -6.41
CA THR A 262 9.12 39.06 -7.07
C THR A 262 7.77 39.52 -7.60
N VAL A 263 7.42 40.77 -7.32
CA VAL A 263 6.25 41.46 -7.86
C VAL A 263 6.73 42.47 -8.89
N GLY A 264 6.10 42.48 -10.05
CA GLY A 264 6.36 43.44 -11.11
C GLY A 264 5.09 43.88 -11.81
N THR A 265 5.22 44.91 -12.68
CA THR A 265 4.10 45.45 -13.47
C THR A 265 4.53 45.60 -14.91
N ASP A 266 3.55 45.49 -15.83
CA ASP A 266 3.68 45.81 -17.24
C ASP A 266 2.38 46.47 -17.75
N ALA A 267 2.29 46.74 -19.04
CA ALA A 267 1.12 47.38 -19.66
C ALA A 267 -0.17 46.55 -19.53
N GLY A 268 -0.09 45.24 -19.25
CA GLY A 268 -1.23 44.34 -19.10
C GLY A 268 -1.69 44.16 -17.66
N GLY A 269 -0.98 44.71 -16.69
CA GLY A 269 -1.28 44.54 -15.26
C GLY A 269 -0.05 44.21 -14.41
N SER A 270 -0.26 43.56 -13.27
CA SER A 270 0.84 43.11 -12.42
C SER A 270 1.07 41.60 -12.56
N TRP A 271 2.23 41.18 -12.10
CA TRP A 271 2.60 39.78 -12.04
C TRP A 271 3.39 39.48 -10.78
N VAL A 272 3.24 38.25 -10.28
CA VAL A 272 3.98 37.73 -9.13
C VAL A 272 4.68 36.46 -9.58
N THR A 273 5.99 36.43 -9.42
CA THR A 273 6.81 35.24 -9.71
C THR A 273 7.38 34.71 -8.40
N LEU A 274 7.30 33.40 -8.19
CA LEU A 274 7.92 32.74 -7.05
C LEU A 274 8.58 31.41 -7.45
N GLY A 275 9.66 31.08 -6.75
CA GLY A 275 10.26 29.74 -6.83
C GLY A 275 9.42 28.73 -6.04
N THR A 276 9.25 27.53 -6.58
CA THR A 276 8.45 26.47 -5.96
C THR A 276 9.29 25.42 -5.24
N ALA A 277 10.62 25.50 -5.31
CA ALA A 277 11.57 24.52 -4.74
C ALA A 277 11.22 23.05 -5.11
N GLY A 278 10.75 22.81 -6.35
CA GLY A 278 10.28 21.51 -6.80
C GLY A 278 8.87 21.11 -6.28
N GLY A 279 8.25 21.96 -5.48
CA GLY A 279 6.89 21.79 -4.99
C GLY A 279 5.84 21.99 -6.09
N ARG A 280 4.63 21.51 -5.83
CA ARG A 280 3.44 21.69 -6.68
C ARG A 280 2.59 22.80 -6.11
N SER A 281 2.17 23.72 -6.97
CA SER A 281 1.37 24.88 -6.55
C SER A 281 -0.06 24.77 -7.07
N GLU A 282 -1.00 25.18 -6.23
CA GLU A 282 -2.40 25.41 -6.56
C GLU A 282 -2.68 26.90 -6.38
N VAL A 283 -3.43 27.50 -7.32
CA VAL A 283 -3.75 28.94 -7.29
C VAL A 283 -5.26 29.10 -7.39
N PHE A 284 -5.83 29.88 -6.49
CA PHE A 284 -7.26 30.15 -6.46
C PHE A 284 -7.55 31.57 -5.95
N ALA A 285 -8.72 32.11 -6.29
CA ALA A 285 -9.16 33.43 -5.84
C ALA A 285 -10.25 33.33 -4.78
N LEU A 286 -10.29 34.32 -3.88
CA LEU A 286 -11.31 34.51 -2.86
C LEU A 286 -11.84 35.96 -2.94
N SER A 287 -13.12 36.14 -2.61
CA SER A 287 -13.82 37.43 -2.84
C SER A 287 -13.88 38.36 -1.64
N ASP A 288 -13.79 37.90 -0.43
CA ASP A 288 -14.03 38.72 0.74
C ASP A 288 -12.98 38.53 1.86
N PRO A 289 -11.97 39.41 1.96
CA PRO A 289 -11.55 40.44 0.99
C PRO A 289 -10.99 39.79 -0.32
N PRO A 290 -10.92 40.58 -1.44
CA PRO A 290 -10.38 40.09 -2.70
C PRO A 290 -8.92 39.67 -2.58
N ARG A 291 -8.61 38.41 -2.90
CA ARG A 291 -7.25 37.85 -2.79
C ARG A 291 -7.03 36.69 -3.74
N VAL A 292 -5.81 36.53 -4.17
CA VAL A 292 -5.33 35.32 -4.85
C VAL A 292 -4.43 34.57 -3.88
N VAL A 293 -4.70 33.29 -3.69
CA VAL A 293 -3.94 32.40 -2.82
C VAL A 293 -3.14 31.43 -3.66
N ILE A 294 -1.87 31.26 -3.31
CA ILE A 294 -0.96 30.29 -3.94
C ILE A 294 -0.50 29.36 -2.83
N ASP A 295 -0.94 28.11 -2.87
CA ASP A 295 -0.50 27.04 -1.97
C ASP A 295 0.53 26.17 -2.69
N THR A 296 1.76 26.14 -2.20
CA THR A 296 2.84 25.31 -2.73
C THR A 296 3.15 24.20 -1.73
N VAL A 297 2.98 22.96 -2.17
CA VAL A 297 3.28 21.76 -1.39
C VAL A 297 4.60 21.15 -1.87
N THR A 298 5.54 21.00 -0.96
CA THR A 298 6.85 20.38 -1.22
C THR A 298 7.01 19.12 -0.37
N HIS A 299 7.36 18.00 -1.00
CA HIS A 299 7.70 16.76 -0.32
C HIS A 299 9.19 16.77 0.04
N GLU A 300 9.51 17.32 1.22
CA GLU A 300 10.89 17.56 1.69
C GLU A 300 11.67 16.26 1.92
N GLN A 301 10.98 15.19 2.32
CA GLN A 301 11.58 13.90 2.62
C GLN A 301 10.85 12.78 1.84
N PRO A 302 11.14 12.56 0.55
CA PRO A 302 10.44 11.58 -0.29
C PRO A 302 10.57 10.12 0.21
N GLN A 303 11.56 9.82 1.06
CA GLN A 303 11.75 8.53 1.71
C GLN A 303 10.75 8.26 2.85
N VAL A 304 9.96 9.26 3.25
CA VAL A 304 8.93 9.16 4.30
C VAL A 304 7.58 9.53 3.68
N PRO A 305 6.51 8.73 3.86
CA PRO A 305 5.20 9.08 3.32
C PRO A 305 4.66 10.37 3.93
N PRO A 306 3.94 11.20 3.14
CA PRO A 306 3.25 12.37 3.65
C PRO A 306 2.30 11.97 4.79
N PRO A 307 2.26 12.70 5.93
CA PRO A 307 1.33 12.38 7.00
C PRO A 307 -0.12 12.63 6.57
N LEU A 308 -1.08 11.97 7.20
CA LEU A 308 -2.48 12.36 7.06
C LEU A 308 -2.66 13.82 7.52
N ASN A 309 -3.43 14.60 6.77
CA ASN A 309 -3.87 15.92 7.19
C ASN A 309 -5.34 15.87 7.65
N PRO A 310 -5.64 15.80 8.95
CA PRO A 310 -7.01 15.69 9.44
C PRO A 310 -7.90 16.89 9.07
N ALA A 311 -7.31 18.08 8.90
CA ALA A 311 -8.05 19.28 8.53
C ALA A 311 -8.55 19.27 7.07
N ALA A 312 -7.94 18.46 6.22
CA ALA A 312 -8.31 18.33 4.81
C ALA A 312 -9.31 17.19 4.53
N LEU A 313 -9.73 16.45 5.56
CA LEU A 313 -10.67 15.34 5.39
C LEU A 313 -12.04 15.85 4.95
N PRO A 314 -12.73 15.17 4.02
CA PRO A 314 -14.04 15.60 3.56
C PRO A 314 -15.11 15.36 4.63
N PRO A 315 -16.23 16.12 4.58
CA PRO A 315 -17.35 15.91 5.49
C PRO A 315 -17.83 14.45 5.47
N GLY A 316 -17.97 13.85 6.65
CA GLY A 316 -18.33 12.42 6.81
C GLY A 316 -17.15 11.49 6.97
N VAL A 317 -15.92 12.00 6.90
CA VAL A 317 -14.70 11.25 7.27
C VAL A 317 -14.16 11.82 8.57
N GLY A 318 -14.06 10.98 9.60
CA GLY A 318 -13.55 11.34 10.93
C GLY A 318 -12.18 10.71 11.19
N TYR A 319 -11.30 11.44 11.85
CA TYR A 319 -10.00 10.92 12.29
C TYR A 319 -9.86 11.02 13.80
N GLN A 320 -9.35 9.97 14.42
CA GLN A 320 -8.98 9.91 15.84
C GLN A 320 -7.63 9.22 15.99
N GLN A 321 -6.82 9.76 16.88
CA GLN A 321 -5.58 9.10 17.32
C GLN A 321 -5.65 8.82 18.82
N ARG A 322 -5.27 7.62 19.23
CA ARG A 322 -5.18 7.18 20.63
C ARG A 322 -3.83 6.50 20.86
N GLY A 323 -2.86 7.29 21.29
CA GLY A 323 -1.47 6.83 21.35
C GLY A 323 -0.99 6.43 19.96
N VAL A 324 -0.61 5.16 19.79
CA VAL A 324 -0.12 4.57 18.54
C VAL A 324 -1.23 3.98 17.64
N LEU A 325 -2.50 4.14 18.05
CA LEU A 325 -3.67 3.70 17.28
C LEU A 325 -4.29 4.88 16.55
N HIS A 326 -4.42 4.76 15.24
CA HIS A 326 -5.05 5.71 14.33
C HIS A 326 -6.33 5.11 13.78
N LEU A 327 -7.42 5.85 13.79
CA LEU A 327 -8.75 5.45 13.33
C LEU A 327 -9.25 6.46 12.32
N LEU A 328 -9.62 5.98 11.13
CA LEU A 328 -10.24 6.77 10.07
C LEU A 328 -11.63 6.20 9.81
N SER A 329 -12.67 6.90 10.26
CA SER A 329 -14.07 6.47 10.23
C SER A 329 -14.86 7.14 9.11
N PHE A 330 -15.80 6.43 8.53
CA PHE A 330 -16.58 6.87 7.38
C PHE A 330 -18.07 6.83 7.70
N ASP A 331 -18.78 7.90 7.34
CA ASP A 331 -20.24 7.94 7.35
C ASP A 331 -20.79 6.98 6.27
N PRO A 332 -21.47 5.89 6.63
CA PRO A 332 -21.95 4.89 5.67
C PRO A 332 -22.99 5.44 4.68
N ALA A 333 -23.69 6.53 5.02
CA ALA A 333 -24.61 7.18 4.12
C ALA A 333 -23.91 7.92 2.95
N ARG A 334 -22.62 8.25 3.12
CA ARG A 334 -21.83 9.00 2.13
C ARG A 334 -20.76 8.15 1.46
N PHE A 335 -20.21 7.18 2.17
CA PHE A 335 -19.07 6.39 1.72
C PHE A 335 -19.39 4.90 1.80
N GLN A 336 -19.24 4.21 0.69
CA GLN A 336 -19.42 2.78 0.60
C GLN A 336 -18.09 2.12 0.30
N ALA A 337 -17.73 1.16 1.12
CA ALA A 337 -16.52 0.37 0.91
C ALA A 337 -16.66 -0.54 -0.32
N GLN A 338 -15.57 -0.71 -1.07
CA GLN A 338 -15.46 -1.68 -2.15
C GLN A 338 -14.09 -2.34 -2.15
N VAL A 339 -13.99 -3.58 -2.64
CA VAL A 339 -12.72 -4.25 -2.89
C VAL A 339 -12.20 -3.86 -4.26
N VAL A 340 -11.04 -3.24 -4.31
CA VAL A 340 -10.34 -2.86 -5.55
C VAL A 340 -9.08 -3.71 -5.68
N SER A 341 -8.84 -4.27 -6.85
CA SER A 341 -7.65 -5.10 -7.11
C SER A 341 -6.83 -4.54 -8.26
N ALA A 342 -5.52 -4.69 -8.16
CA ALA A 342 -4.62 -4.59 -9.30
C ALA A 342 -4.98 -5.64 -10.37
N ALA A 343 -4.42 -5.54 -11.55
CA ALA A 343 -4.53 -6.59 -12.56
C ALA A 343 -4.01 -7.92 -11.99
N ARG A 344 -4.60 -9.04 -12.44
CA ARG A 344 -4.24 -10.36 -11.93
C ARG A 344 -2.73 -10.62 -12.04
N GLY A 345 -2.12 -11.06 -10.95
CA GLY A 345 -0.67 -11.30 -10.89
C GLY A 345 0.19 -10.03 -10.83
N GLN A 346 -0.43 -8.88 -10.58
CA GLN A 346 0.26 -7.59 -10.44
C GLN A 346 0.06 -7.01 -9.04
N PHE A 347 0.93 -6.09 -8.69
CA PHE A 347 0.86 -5.27 -7.50
C PHE A 347 0.61 -3.81 -7.87
N ALA A 348 -0.03 -3.07 -7.00
CA ALA A 348 -0.19 -1.62 -7.09
C ALA A 348 -0.03 -0.98 -5.71
N GLU A 349 0.35 0.28 -5.68
CA GLU A 349 0.31 1.07 -4.46
C GLU A 349 -1.16 1.28 -4.02
N VAL A 350 -1.42 1.27 -2.73
CA VAL A 350 -2.79 1.53 -2.21
C VAL A 350 -3.30 2.89 -2.71
N ALA A 351 -2.43 3.89 -2.78
CA ALA A 351 -2.78 5.20 -3.32
C ALA A 351 -3.24 5.15 -4.79
N GLU A 352 -2.63 4.32 -5.63
CA GLU A 352 -3.03 4.11 -7.02
C GLU A 352 -4.39 3.44 -7.12
N LEU A 353 -4.63 2.39 -6.30
CA LEU A 353 -5.91 1.71 -6.23
C LEU A 353 -7.04 2.65 -5.80
N VAL A 354 -6.79 3.49 -4.79
CA VAL A 354 -7.77 4.49 -4.31
C VAL A 354 -8.07 5.52 -5.39
N LYS A 355 -7.04 6.13 -5.98
CA LYS A 355 -7.19 7.16 -7.01
C LYS A 355 -7.82 6.61 -8.29
N GLY A 356 -7.48 5.39 -8.68
CA GLY A 356 -7.97 4.74 -9.89
C GLY A 356 -9.49 4.54 -9.92
N VAL A 357 -10.14 4.52 -8.76
CA VAL A 357 -11.61 4.41 -8.65
C VAL A 357 -12.28 5.69 -8.11
N GLY A 358 -11.51 6.79 -7.97
CA GLY A 358 -12.03 8.03 -7.42
C GLY A 358 -12.38 7.97 -5.93
N GLY A 359 -11.76 7.04 -5.20
CA GLY A 359 -11.98 6.88 -3.75
C GLY A 359 -11.35 8.00 -2.92
N VAL A 360 -11.84 8.19 -1.72
CA VAL A 360 -11.34 9.21 -0.77
C VAL A 360 -10.28 8.65 0.18
N ALA A 361 -10.33 7.35 0.46
CA ALA A 361 -9.35 6.66 1.29
C ALA A 361 -9.35 5.16 1.04
N GLY A 362 -8.29 4.48 1.47
CA GLY A 362 -8.23 3.02 1.41
C GLY A 362 -7.14 2.44 2.29
N VAL A 363 -7.25 1.12 2.47
CA VAL A 363 -6.32 0.30 3.24
C VAL A 363 -6.00 -0.96 2.43
N ASN A 364 -4.75 -1.43 2.50
CA ASN A 364 -4.39 -2.73 1.92
C ASN A 364 -5.22 -3.86 2.55
N ALA A 365 -5.49 -4.92 1.81
CA ALA A 365 -6.53 -5.87 2.19
C ALA A 365 -6.03 -7.29 2.46
N SER A 366 -6.08 -8.20 1.47
CA SER A 366 -5.81 -9.63 1.70
C SER A 366 -4.33 -9.96 1.88
N TYR A 367 -4.07 -11.05 2.59
CA TYR A 367 -2.78 -11.75 2.46
C TYR A 367 -2.63 -12.28 1.03
N PHE A 368 -1.41 -12.35 0.55
CA PHE A 368 -1.11 -12.79 -0.81
C PHE A 368 0.20 -13.57 -0.90
N ASP A 369 0.32 -14.35 -1.95
CA ASP A 369 1.59 -14.99 -2.30
C ASP A 369 2.49 -13.98 -3.04
N PRO A 370 3.66 -13.63 -2.48
CA PRO A 370 4.56 -12.66 -3.10
C PRO A 370 5.10 -13.08 -4.48
N ALA A 371 5.10 -14.39 -4.78
CA ALA A 371 5.61 -14.88 -6.05
C ALA A 371 4.61 -14.72 -7.20
N SER A 372 3.32 -14.82 -6.90
CA SER A 372 2.23 -14.77 -7.90
C SER A 372 1.39 -13.50 -7.83
N ALA A 373 1.53 -12.70 -6.79
CA ALA A 373 0.65 -11.56 -6.48
C ALA A 373 -0.84 -11.97 -6.34
N LEU A 374 -1.12 -13.24 -6.07
CA LEU A 374 -2.50 -13.70 -5.93
C LEU A 374 -2.92 -13.72 -4.45
N PRO A 375 -4.16 -13.30 -4.14
CA PRO A 375 -4.74 -13.47 -2.81
C PRO A 375 -4.73 -14.95 -2.40
N VAL A 376 -4.37 -15.22 -1.14
CA VAL A 376 -4.33 -16.59 -0.60
C VAL A 376 -5.65 -17.04 0.02
N ASP A 377 -6.66 -16.16 0.10
CA ASP A 377 -7.98 -16.46 0.66
C ASP A 377 -9.07 -15.68 -0.08
N LEU A 378 -10.31 -15.81 0.38
CA LEU A 378 -11.51 -15.26 -0.23
C LEU A 378 -11.37 -13.81 -0.68
N VAL A 379 -11.71 -13.59 -1.94
CA VAL A 379 -12.02 -12.26 -2.49
C VAL A 379 -13.28 -12.35 -3.33
N VAL A 380 -14.29 -11.58 -2.97
CA VAL A 380 -15.51 -11.36 -3.74
C VAL A 380 -15.55 -9.89 -4.16
N ARG A 381 -15.79 -9.64 -5.44
CA ARG A 381 -15.93 -8.30 -6.02
C ARG A 381 -17.19 -8.24 -6.88
N ALA A 382 -18.05 -7.26 -6.63
CA ALA A 382 -19.32 -7.11 -7.34
C ALA A 382 -20.12 -8.43 -7.40
N GLY A 383 -20.16 -9.18 -6.28
CA GLY A 383 -20.84 -10.48 -6.17
C GLY A 383 -20.08 -11.67 -6.77
N LEU A 384 -18.93 -11.46 -7.41
CA LEU A 384 -18.17 -12.52 -8.06
C LEU A 384 -16.95 -12.92 -7.19
N MET A 385 -16.87 -14.20 -6.81
CA MET A 385 -15.75 -14.77 -6.08
C MET A 385 -14.56 -14.96 -7.04
N THR A 386 -13.53 -14.15 -6.89
CA THR A 386 -12.32 -14.13 -7.72
C THR A 386 -11.16 -14.91 -7.10
N ALA A 387 -11.18 -15.12 -5.77
CA ALA A 387 -10.29 -16.02 -5.06
C ALA A 387 -11.10 -16.88 -4.07
N PRO A 388 -10.75 -18.18 -3.92
CA PRO A 388 -11.53 -19.11 -3.10
C PRO A 388 -11.28 -18.88 -1.61
N SER A 389 -12.25 -19.28 -0.77
CA SER A 389 -12.12 -19.27 0.68
C SER A 389 -11.29 -20.46 1.17
N LEU A 390 -10.40 -20.23 2.15
CA LEU A 390 -9.78 -21.28 2.97
C LEU A 390 -10.74 -21.82 4.05
N GLU A 391 -11.94 -21.23 4.18
CA GLU A 391 -13.01 -21.62 5.12
C GLU A 391 -12.62 -21.53 6.61
N LYS A 392 -11.57 -20.82 6.95
CA LYS A 392 -11.01 -20.72 8.30
C LYS A 392 -10.94 -19.31 8.85
N ARG A 393 -10.63 -18.33 7.99
CA ARG A 393 -10.25 -16.99 8.41
C ARG A 393 -11.43 -16.05 8.57
N GLY A 394 -11.24 -15.10 9.47
CA GLY A 394 -12.16 -13.98 9.64
C GLY A 394 -12.37 -13.23 8.34
N THR A 395 -13.61 -12.97 8.02
CA THR A 395 -14.07 -12.35 6.77
C THR A 395 -14.86 -11.10 7.08
N VAL A 396 -14.67 -10.05 6.30
CA VAL A 396 -15.54 -8.89 6.24
C VAL A 396 -16.35 -8.92 4.95
N GLY A 397 -17.67 -8.73 5.08
CA GLY A 397 -18.61 -8.51 4.00
C GLY A 397 -18.97 -7.03 3.93
N LEU A 398 -18.91 -6.45 2.72
CA LEU A 398 -19.23 -5.06 2.43
C LEU A 398 -20.65 -5.02 1.85
N MET A 399 -21.56 -4.41 2.61
CA MET A 399 -22.98 -4.38 2.28
C MET A 399 -23.32 -3.23 1.34
N PRO A 400 -24.27 -3.39 0.43
CA PRO A 400 -24.94 -2.26 -0.20
C PRO A 400 -25.46 -1.29 0.87
N GLY A 401 -25.25 0.01 0.68
CA GLY A 401 -25.62 1.01 1.69
C GLY A 401 -24.57 1.28 2.76
N GLY A 402 -23.35 0.75 2.59
CA GLY A 402 -22.17 1.14 3.38
C GLY A 402 -21.97 0.39 4.69
N GLY A 403 -22.82 -0.58 5.03
CA GLY A 403 -22.66 -1.43 6.21
C GLY A 403 -21.55 -2.47 6.06
N LEU A 404 -21.05 -2.97 7.19
CA LEU A 404 -20.09 -4.09 7.25
C LEU A 404 -20.68 -5.23 8.09
N ILE A 405 -20.38 -6.46 7.69
CA ILE A 405 -20.64 -7.66 8.50
C ILE A 405 -19.36 -8.47 8.65
N PHE A 406 -19.25 -9.20 9.76
CA PHE A 406 -18.05 -9.97 10.10
C PHE A 406 -18.44 -11.40 10.50
N GLY A 407 -17.61 -12.36 10.13
CA GLY A 407 -17.85 -13.75 10.48
C GLY A 407 -16.94 -14.71 9.74
N TYR A 408 -17.40 -15.96 9.60
CA TYR A 408 -16.67 -17.07 8.99
C TYR A 408 -17.49 -17.77 7.91
N PRO A 409 -17.93 -17.08 6.84
CA PRO A 409 -18.67 -17.69 5.75
C PRO A 409 -17.78 -18.68 5.00
N ARG A 410 -18.42 -19.64 4.31
CA ARG A 410 -17.73 -20.66 3.49
C ARG A 410 -18.25 -20.66 2.06
N PRO A 411 -18.12 -19.54 1.33
CA PRO A 411 -18.77 -19.39 0.03
C PRO A 411 -18.26 -20.41 -0.99
N ARG A 412 -19.20 -20.94 -1.79
CA ARG A 412 -18.92 -21.78 -2.95
C ARG A 412 -19.83 -21.44 -4.10
N TYR A 413 -19.35 -21.55 -5.31
CA TYR A 413 -20.23 -21.55 -6.46
C TYR A 413 -20.98 -22.86 -6.56
N ARG A 414 -22.28 -22.77 -6.83
CA ARG A 414 -23.15 -23.88 -7.20
C ARG A 414 -23.62 -23.68 -8.62
N VAL A 415 -23.63 -24.77 -9.37
CA VAL A 415 -24.09 -24.81 -10.77
C VAL A 415 -25.32 -25.70 -10.80
N SER A 416 -26.44 -25.21 -11.30
CA SER A 416 -27.71 -25.94 -11.37
C SER A 416 -28.38 -25.77 -12.73
N GLY A 417 -29.24 -26.71 -13.05
CA GLY A 417 -30.02 -26.77 -14.29
C GLY A 417 -30.85 -28.05 -14.35
N ASP A 418 -31.30 -28.44 -15.54
CA ASP A 418 -32.09 -29.65 -15.75
C ASP A 418 -31.32 -30.94 -15.39
N PHE A 419 -30.00 -30.87 -15.29
CA PHE A 419 -29.09 -31.95 -14.87
C PHE A 419 -28.98 -32.10 -13.34
N GLY A 420 -29.69 -31.28 -12.56
CA GLY A 420 -29.58 -31.20 -11.10
C GLY A 420 -28.65 -30.09 -10.64
N GLU A 421 -27.92 -30.33 -9.55
CA GLU A 421 -26.99 -29.35 -8.97
C GLU A 421 -25.61 -29.99 -8.71
N VAL A 422 -24.56 -29.21 -8.96
CA VAL A 422 -23.17 -29.56 -8.67
C VAL A 422 -22.40 -28.37 -8.10
N ALA A 423 -21.59 -28.63 -7.07
CA ALA A 423 -20.70 -27.62 -6.51
C ALA A 423 -19.43 -27.47 -7.36
N VAL A 424 -18.96 -26.24 -7.52
CA VAL A 424 -17.66 -25.95 -8.13
C VAL A 424 -16.55 -26.38 -7.17
N ASN A 425 -15.59 -27.16 -7.66
CA ASN A 425 -14.50 -27.71 -6.86
C ASN A 425 -13.37 -26.71 -6.65
N SER A 426 -13.15 -25.82 -7.61
CA SER A 426 -12.00 -24.92 -7.65
C SER A 426 -12.37 -23.58 -8.27
N VAL A 427 -11.74 -22.51 -7.80
CA VAL A 427 -11.91 -21.13 -8.33
C VAL A 427 -10.54 -20.57 -8.64
N SER A 428 -10.40 -19.97 -9.82
CA SER A 428 -9.19 -19.26 -10.27
C SER A 428 -7.89 -20.08 -10.27
N ALA A 429 -7.98 -21.41 -10.11
CA ALA A 429 -6.85 -22.33 -10.25
C ALA A 429 -6.75 -22.86 -11.68
N LYS A 430 -5.63 -23.55 -11.98
CA LYS A 430 -5.47 -24.29 -13.22
C LYS A 430 -6.51 -25.42 -13.26
N ALA A 431 -7.32 -25.46 -14.31
CA ALA A 431 -8.34 -26.50 -14.48
C ALA A 431 -7.70 -27.89 -14.62
N ARG A 432 -8.38 -28.90 -14.05
CA ARG A 432 -8.02 -30.32 -14.10
C ARG A 432 -9.22 -31.17 -14.49
N PRO A 433 -9.01 -32.33 -15.13
CA PRO A 433 -10.12 -33.19 -15.55
C PRO A 433 -11.05 -33.63 -14.41
N GLU A 434 -10.50 -33.78 -13.20
CA GLU A 434 -11.24 -34.19 -11.99
C GLU A 434 -12.01 -33.07 -11.31
N TRP A 435 -11.90 -31.83 -11.80
CA TRP A 435 -12.52 -30.65 -11.18
C TRP A 435 -13.46 -29.92 -12.12
N LEU A 436 -14.57 -29.45 -11.58
CA LEU A 436 -15.33 -28.34 -12.14
C LEU A 436 -14.69 -27.05 -11.62
N THR A 437 -14.02 -26.32 -12.51
CA THR A 437 -13.26 -25.10 -12.13
C THR A 437 -13.97 -23.86 -12.65
N ALA A 438 -14.24 -22.89 -11.78
CA ALA A 438 -14.74 -21.58 -12.15
C ALA A 438 -13.61 -20.56 -12.24
N PHE A 439 -13.70 -19.69 -13.23
CA PHE A 439 -12.83 -18.54 -13.39
C PHE A 439 -13.67 -17.30 -13.73
N VAL A 440 -13.45 -16.22 -13.01
CA VAL A 440 -14.03 -14.93 -13.34
C VAL A 440 -13.17 -14.26 -14.37
N GLY A 441 -13.68 -14.03 -15.56
CA GLY A 441 -12.95 -13.39 -16.65
C GLY A 441 -12.38 -12.05 -16.24
N ASP A 442 -11.10 -11.85 -16.56
CA ASP A 442 -10.32 -10.64 -16.32
C ASP A 442 -9.92 -9.93 -17.63
N GLY A 443 -10.28 -10.53 -18.79
CA GLY A 443 -9.92 -10.03 -20.11
C GLY A 443 -8.44 -10.24 -20.49
N GLN A 444 -7.67 -11.00 -19.70
CA GLN A 444 -6.23 -11.20 -19.91
C GLN A 444 -5.80 -12.66 -19.77
N THR A 445 -6.35 -13.38 -18.79
CA THR A 445 -5.93 -14.76 -18.47
C THR A 445 -6.67 -15.77 -19.35
N ALA A 446 -5.93 -16.55 -20.13
CA ALA A 446 -6.51 -17.66 -20.89
C ALA A 446 -6.85 -18.84 -19.97
N VAL A 447 -8.02 -19.45 -20.16
CA VAL A 447 -8.51 -20.63 -19.43
C VAL A 447 -8.99 -21.72 -20.40
N GLY A 448 -9.04 -22.96 -19.92
CA GLY A 448 -9.47 -24.11 -20.73
C GLY A 448 -8.35 -24.73 -21.56
N GLY A 449 -8.72 -25.46 -22.60
CA GLY A 449 -7.81 -26.27 -23.40
C GLY A 449 -7.47 -27.62 -22.76
N GLY A 450 -6.53 -28.38 -23.33
CA GLY A 450 -6.08 -29.66 -22.78
C GLY A 450 -7.16 -30.76 -22.77
N GLY A 451 -8.09 -30.75 -23.73
CA GLY A 451 -9.20 -31.73 -23.82
C GLY A 451 -10.39 -31.41 -22.89
N LEU A 452 -10.35 -30.28 -22.17
CA LEU A 452 -11.47 -29.79 -21.33
C LEU A 452 -12.40 -28.90 -22.15
N VAL A 453 -13.64 -28.84 -21.70
CA VAL A 453 -14.65 -27.90 -22.24
C VAL A 453 -14.78 -26.73 -21.27
N THR A 454 -14.89 -25.52 -21.81
CA THR A 454 -15.20 -24.30 -21.07
C THR A 454 -16.55 -23.75 -21.55
N VAL A 455 -17.51 -23.60 -20.66
CA VAL A 455 -18.76 -22.89 -20.91
C VAL A 455 -18.75 -21.55 -20.22
N TYR A 456 -19.30 -20.54 -20.88
CA TYR A 456 -19.40 -19.18 -20.36
C TYR A 456 -20.81 -18.88 -19.91
N THR A 457 -20.93 -18.24 -18.77
CA THR A 457 -22.20 -17.80 -18.19
C THR A 457 -22.00 -16.53 -17.37
N ARG A 458 -23.08 -15.98 -16.84
CA ARG A 458 -23.04 -14.93 -15.81
C ARG A 458 -23.68 -15.43 -14.54
N LEU A 459 -23.27 -14.87 -13.42
CA LEU A 459 -23.90 -15.16 -12.14
C LEU A 459 -25.40 -14.89 -12.23
N GLY A 460 -26.23 -15.87 -11.87
CA GLY A 460 -27.69 -15.75 -11.82
C GLY A 460 -28.45 -15.80 -13.13
N THR A 461 -27.80 -15.80 -14.31
CA THR A 461 -28.53 -15.68 -15.61
C THR A 461 -29.29 -16.92 -16.08
N GLY A 462 -28.97 -18.10 -15.58
CA GLY A 462 -29.66 -19.34 -15.92
C GLY A 462 -29.45 -19.89 -17.33
N ARG A 463 -28.37 -19.50 -18.06
CA ARG A 463 -28.07 -20.08 -19.38
C ARG A 463 -26.58 -20.09 -19.74
N VAL A 464 -26.20 -21.00 -20.61
CA VAL A 464 -24.93 -21.02 -21.31
C VAL A 464 -24.88 -19.90 -22.36
N LEU A 465 -23.89 -19.03 -22.29
CA LEU A 465 -23.71 -17.90 -23.23
C LEU A 465 -22.81 -18.26 -24.40
N ASP A 466 -21.77 -19.09 -24.17
CA ASP A 466 -20.81 -19.52 -25.17
C ASP A 466 -20.10 -20.80 -24.70
N ARG A 467 -19.44 -21.52 -25.64
CA ARG A 467 -18.70 -22.74 -25.40
C ARG A 467 -17.37 -22.72 -26.14
N ARG A 468 -16.29 -23.16 -25.47
CA ARG A 468 -14.94 -23.29 -26.06
C ARG A 468 -14.32 -24.63 -25.71
N SER A 469 -13.59 -25.22 -26.68
CA SER A 469 -12.77 -26.42 -26.46
C SER A 469 -11.27 -26.10 -26.42
N ALA A 470 -10.86 -24.98 -27.02
CA ALA A 470 -9.51 -24.44 -26.93
C ALA A 470 -9.39 -23.45 -25.76
N ALA A 471 -8.16 -23.22 -25.31
CA ALA A 471 -7.88 -22.16 -24.35
C ALA A 471 -8.29 -20.79 -24.93
N ASN A 472 -8.99 -20.00 -24.14
CA ASN A 472 -9.46 -18.68 -24.56
C ASN A 472 -9.53 -17.74 -23.37
N VAL A 473 -9.45 -16.42 -23.61
CA VAL A 473 -9.54 -15.37 -22.60
C VAL A 473 -11.01 -15.01 -22.41
N PRO A 474 -11.60 -15.28 -21.24
CA PRO A 474 -12.98 -14.88 -20.96
C PRO A 474 -13.07 -13.37 -20.79
N PRO A 475 -14.12 -12.72 -21.32
CA PRO A 475 -14.37 -11.29 -21.12
C PRO A 475 -14.50 -10.94 -19.62
N PRO A 476 -14.17 -9.70 -19.22
CA PRO A 476 -14.31 -9.26 -17.83
C PRO A 476 -15.72 -9.51 -17.28
N GLY A 477 -15.79 -10.07 -16.05
CA GLY A 477 -17.04 -10.34 -15.35
C GLY A 477 -17.85 -11.53 -15.86
N ILE A 478 -17.38 -12.24 -16.89
CA ILE A 478 -17.99 -13.51 -17.36
C ILE A 478 -17.40 -14.67 -16.54
N LEU A 479 -18.28 -15.57 -16.08
CA LEU A 479 -17.87 -16.83 -15.46
C LEU A 479 -17.54 -17.85 -16.54
N ALA A 480 -16.32 -18.38 -16.52
CA ALA A 480 -15.88 -19.51 -17.30
C ALA A 480 -15.87 -20.74 -16.41
N LEU A 481 -16.68 -21.76 -16.76
CA LEU A 481 -16.72 -23.06 -16.09
C LEU A 481 -15.95 -24.05 -16.96
N THR A 482 -14.83 -24.54 -16.49
CA THR A 482 -13.97 -25.49 -17.22
C THR A 482 -14.03 -26.87 -16.57
N PHE A 483 -14.28 -27.92 -17.35
CA PHE A 483 -14.47 -29.28 -16.87
C PHE A 483 -14.25 -30.35 -17.95
N ASP A 484 -14.10 -31.61 -17.55
CA ASP A 484 -14.18 -32.78 -18.43
C ASP A 484 -15.66 -33.19 -18.60
N PRO A 485 -16.25 -33.11 -19.81
CA PRO A 485 -17.65 -33.42 -20.03
C PRO A 485 -17.99 -34.91 -19.81
N ARG A 486 -17.01 -35.79 -19.72
CA ARG A 486 -17.22 -37.19 -19.34
C ARG A 486 -17.46 -37.38 -17.84
N ARG A 487 -17.10 -36.42 -17.04
CA ARG A 487 -17.19 -36.46 -15.56
C ARG A 487 -18.28 -35.56 -15.00
N PHE A 488 -18.58 -34.46 -15.70
CA PHE A 488 -19.56 -33.46 -15.24
C PHE A 488 -20.66 -33.27 -16.29
N ALA A 489 -21.89 -33.57 -15.91
CA ALA A 489 -23.07 -33.44 -16.77
C ALA A 489 -23.54 -31.97 -16.96
N VAL A 490 -22.61 -31.02 -16.98
CA VAL A 490 -22.91 -29.62 -17.19
C VAL A 490 -23.26 -29.39 -18.67
N PRO A 491 -24.38 -28.73 -19.00
CA PRO A 491 -24.79 -28.51 -20.39
C PRO A 491 -23.77 -27.65 -21.15
N GLN A 492 -23.59 -27.95 -22.42
CA GLN A 492 -22.58 -27.30 -23.26
C GLN A 492 -23.19 -26.50 -24.40
N GLU A 493 -24.45 -26.73 -24.76
CA GLU A 493 -25.14 -26.04 -25.85
C GLU A 493 -25.45 -24.60 -25.45
N VAL A 494 -25.18 -23.65 -26.36
CA VAL A 494 -25.52 -22.25 -26.15
C VAL A 494 -27.02 -22.11 -25.97
N GLY A 495 -27.45 -21.38 -24.93
CA GLY A 495 -28.85 -21.22 -24.56
C GLY A 495 -29.38 -22.27 -23.58
N ALA A 496 -28.65 -23.40 -23.36
CA ALA A 496 -29.07 -24.44 -22.42
C ALA A 496 -29.22 -23.87 -20.98
N ASN A 497 -30.13 -24.47 -20.22
CA ASN A 497 -30.40 -24.06 -18.83
C ASN A 497 -29.18 -24.33 -17.94
N LEU A 498 -28.57 -23.25 -17.46
CA LEU A 498 -27.39 -23.27 -16.60
C LEU A 498 -27.38 -22.07 -15.68
N ARG A 499 -27.63 -22.27 -14.42
CA ARG A 499 -27.61 -21.21 -13.40
C ARG A 499 -26.41 -21.38 -12.48
N VAL A 500 -25.65 -20.30 -12.27
CA VAL A 500 -24.58 -20.26 -11.27
C VAL A 500 -24.98 -19.32 -10.15
N THR A 501 -24.86 -19.78 -8.91
CA THR A 501 -25.09 -18.99 -7.70
C THR A 501 -23.89 -19.05 -6.78
N LEU A 502 -23.67 -18.00 -6.00
CA LEU A 502 -22.70 -17.99 -4.91
C LEU A 502 -23.46 -18.32 -3.61
N ASP A 503 -23.26 -19.55 -3.12
CA ASP A 503 -23.82 -20.02 -1.86
C ASP A 503 -22.83 -19.74 -0.72
N TRP A 504 -23.22 -18.86 0.20
CA TRP A 504 -22.36 -18.43 1.31
C TRP A 504 -22.20 -19.45 2.42
N ARG A 505 -23.09 -20.44 2.49
CA ARG A 505 -23.08 -21.50 3.50
C ARG A 505 -22.82 -20.98 4.92
N SER A 506 -23.52 -19.91 5.27
CA SER A 506 -23.50 -19.28 6.57
C SER A 506 -24.93 -19.12 7.06
N ASP A 507 -25.19 -19.64 8.24
CA ASP A 507 -26.49 -19.54 8.92
C ASP A 507 -26.66 -18.17 9.60
N ASP A 508 -25.55 -17.43 9.74
CA ASP A 508 -25.52 -16.15 10.41
C ASP A 508 -25.54 -15.00 9.39
N ALA A 509 -26.37 -14.00 9.64
CA ALA A 509 -26.38 -12.70 9.01
C ALA A 509 -26.69 -12.68 7.48
N PRO A 510 -26.87 -11.50 6.88
CA PRO A 510 -27.30 -11.32 5.49
C PRO A 510 -26.16 -11.51 4.48
N TRP A 511 -25.31 -12.55 4.60
CA TRP A 511 -24.24 -12.85 3.65
C TRP A 511 -24.68 -12.88 2.18
N PRO A 512 -25.90 -13.41 1.83
CA PRO A 512 -26.36 -13.37 0.44
C PRO A 512 -26.53 -11.96 -0.16
N GLN A 513 -26.62 -10.93 0.67
CA GLN A 513 -26.74 -9.53 0.25
C GLN A 513 -25.38 -8.83 0.10
N VAL A 514 -24.28 -9.50 0.49
CA VAL A 514 -22.93 -8.95 0.42
C VAL A 514 -22.56 -8.73 -1.05
N ARG A 515 -22.11 -7.51 -1.35
CA ARG A 515 -21.62 -7.14 -2.67
C ARG A 515 -20.15 -7.53 -2.85
N ASP A 516 -19.33 -7.15 -1.90
CA ASP A 516 -17.90 -7.44 -1.89
C ASP A 516 -17.53 -8.09 -0.55
N ALA A 517 -16.57 -8.99 -0.56
CA ALA A 517 -16.06 -9.61 0.67
C ALA A 517 -14.59 -9.93 0.56
N LEU A 518 -13.97 -10.00 1.71
CA LEU A 518 -12.56 -10.33 1.80
C LEU A 518 -12.28 -11.10 3.10
N SER A 519 -11.59 -12.24 2.96
CA SER A 519 -11.00 -12.94 4.10
C SER A 519 -9.55 -12.53 4.27
N ALA A 520 -9.18 -12.19 5.51
CA ALA A 520 -7.81 -11.92 5.90
C ALA A 520 -7.53 -12.53 7.27
N GLY A 521 -8.07 -11.97 8.35
CA GLY A 521 -7.98 -12.51 9.70
C GLY A 521 -6.64 -12.25 10.43
N PRO A 522 -6.59 -12.56 11.70
CA PRO A 522 -7.72 -13.09 12.48
C PRO A 522 -8.82 -12.05 12.71
N LEU A 523 -10.01 -12.54 13.05
CA LEU A 523 -11.03 -11.68 13.63
C LEU A 523 -10.51 -11.18 14.98
N LEU A 524 -10.48 -9.85 15.16
CA LEU A 524 -9.85 -9.21 16.32
C LEU A 524 -10.87 -8.92 17.42
N VAL A 525 -11.99 -8.32 17.02
CA VAL A 525 -13.08 -7.92 17.90
C VAL A 525 -14.39 -8.39 17.28
N GLN A 526 -15.30 -8.93 18.09
CA GLN A 526 -16.65 -9.30 17.69
C GLN A 526 -17.61 -8.98 18.84
N ALA A 527 -18.69 -8.28 18.54
CA ALA A 527 -19.68 -7.82 19.52
C ALA A 527 -19.02 -7.15 20.75
N GLY A 528 -18.00 -6.32 20.53
CA GLY A 528 -17.27 -5.59 21.57
C GLY A 528 -16.32 -6.44 22.43
N ARG A 529 -16.09 -7.70 22.06
CA ARG A 529 -15.18 -8.62 22.77
C ARG A 529 -13.96 -8.94 21.91
N VAL A 530 -12.78 -9.04 22.51
CA VAL A 530 -11.58 -9.55 21.84
C VAL A 530 -11.77 -11.05 21.61
N VAL A 531 -11.59 -11.49 20.34
CA VAL A 531 -11.83 -12.88 19.90
C VAL A 531 -10.65 -13.47 19.12
N VAL A 532 -9.46 -12.90 19.24
CA VAL A 532 -8.26 -13.32 18.51
C VAL A 532 -7.96 -14.80 18.76
N ASP A 533 -8.06 -15.61 17.71
CA ASP A 533 -7.68 -17.02 17.73
C ASP A 533 -6.93 -17.39 16.44
N GLY A 534 -5.63 -17.13 16.44
CA GLY A 534 -4.78 -17.39 15.28
C GLY A 534 -4.70 -18.87 14.92
N VAL A 535 -4.73 -19.77 15.90
CA VAL A 535 -4.63 -21.22 15.67
C VAL A 535 -5.88 -21.74 14.97
N ARG A 536 -7.07 -21.35 15.45
CA ARG A 536 -8.35 -21.67 14.80
C ARG A 536 -8.37 -21.20 13.34
N GLU A 537 -7.86 -20.01 13.10
CA GLU A 537 -7.84 -19.41 11.75
C GLU A 537 -6.67 -19.89 10.87
N GLY A 538 -5.87 -20.84 11.38
CA GLY A 538 -4.80 -21.49 10.64
C GLY A 538 -3.56 -20.62 10.46
N PHE A 539 -3.32 -19.67 11.35
CA PHE A 539 -2.07 -18.92 11.42
C PHE A 539 -1.04 -19.66 12.26
N ASP A 540 0.20 -19.64 11.78
CA ASP A 540 1.35 -20.00 12.62
C ASP A 540 1.68 -18.83 13.56
N THR A 541 1.27 -18.95 14.82
CA THR A 541 1.49 -17.92 15.83
C THR A 541 2.96 -17.79 16.26
N GLY A 542 3.81 -18.74 15.90
CA GLY A 542 5.27 -18.66 16.06
C GLY A 542 5.99 -17.96 14.92
N ALA A 543 5.34 -17.80 13.77
CA ALA A 543 5.92 -17.21 12.58
C ALA A 543 5.99 -15.67 12.63
N SER A 544 6.74 -15.09 11.69
CA SER A 544 6.94 -13.64 11.57
C SER A 544 5.66 -12.84 11.39
N ILE A 545 4.62 -13.44 10.80
CA ILE A 545 3.31 -12.81 10.60
C ILE A 545 2.60 -12.47 11.92
N TRP A 546 2.98 -13.14 13.02
CA TRP A 546 2.40 -12.93 14.35
C TRP A 546 3.24 -12.06 15.29
N ARG A 547 4.47 -11.73 14.88
CA ARG A 547 5.37 -10.88 15.68
C ARG A 547 4.86 -9.44 15.75
N PRO A 548 5.30 -8.67 16.77
CA PRO A 548 5.05 -7.24 16.83
C PRO A 548 5.50 -6.53 15.55
N THR A 549 4.57 -5.85 14.90
CA THR A 549 4.77 -5.11 13.66
C THR A 549 3.68 -4.05 13.50
N ARG A 550 3.71 -3.29 12.40
CA ARG A 550 2.60 -2.43 11.98
C ARG A 550 1.37 -3.28 11.68
N GLN A 551 0.20 -2.89 12.17
CA GLN A 551 -1.04 -3.61 11.97
C GLN A 551 -2.08 -2.73 11.29
N VAL A 552 -2.93 -3.34 10.47
CA VAL A 552 -4.11 -2.70 9.90
C VAL A 552 -5.33 -3.59 10.06
N ALA A 553 -6.48 -2.95 10.22
CA ALA A 553 -7.77 -3.63 10.31
C ALA A 553 -8.87 -2.79 9.68
N LEU A 554 -9.95 -3.46 9.32
CA LEU A 554 -11.24 -2.84 9.05
C LEU A 554 -12.22 -3.25 10.14
N GLY A 555 -12.98 -2.30 10.67
CA GLY A 555 -13.93 -2.56 11.76
C GLY A 555 -15.10 -1.58 11.77
N LEU A 556 -15.89 -1.68 12.82
CA LEU A 556 -17.02 -0.79 13.10
C LEU A 556 -16.77 -0.02 14.39
N LEU A 557 -16.75 1.30 14.30
CA LEU A 557 -16.74 2.21 15.44
C LEU A 557 -18.08 2.96 15.49
N ARG A 558 -18.91 2.65 16.51
CA ARG A 558 -20.26 3.26 16.63
C ARG A 558 -21.11 3.09 15.36
N GLY A 559 -21.02 1.92 14.72
CA GLY A 559 -21.72 1.61 13.47
C GLY A 559 -21.09 2.18 12.20
N GLN A 560 -20.02 2.98 12.32
CA GLN A 560 -19.30 3.55 11.17
C GLN A 560 -18.17 2.62 10.72
N PRO A 561 -18.06 2.26 9.43
CA PRO A 561 -16.89 1.61 8.87
C PRO A 561 -15.62 2.40 9.22
N THR A 562 -14.61 1.71 9.71
CA THR A 562 -13.41 2.35 10.24
C THR A 562 -12.16 1.60 9.84
N ILE A 563 -11.24 2.28 9.15
CA ILE A 563 -9.88 1.81 8.94
C ILE A 563 -9.11 2.08 10.23
N ALA A 564 -8.46 1.05 10.76
CA ALA A 564 -7.58 1.15 11.91
C ALA A 564 -6.14 0.85 11.51
N TYR A 565 -5.22 1.72 11.91
CA TYR A 565 -3.77 1.54 11.77
C TYR A 565 -3.11 1.59 13.14
N PHE A 566 -2.29 0.61 13.46
CA PHE A 566 -1.56 0.50 14.71
C PHE A 566 -0.07 0.50 14.40
N GLU A 567 0.65 1.46 14.92
CA GLU A 567 2.04 1.71 14.53
C GLU A 567 2.96 0.52 14.82
N TYR A 568 2.72 -0.17 15.95
CA TYR A 568 3.54 -1.33 16.33
C TYR A 568 2.88 -2.14 17.43
N GLY A 569 2.78 -3.46 17.26
CA GLY A 569 2.30 -4.40 18.27
C GLY A 569 1.93 -5.76 17.70
N THR A 570 1.59 -6.71 18.60
CA THR A 570 1.06 -8.00 18.23
C THR A 570 -0.41 -7.90 17.84
N PRO A 571 -1.00 -8.92 17.17
CA PRO A 571 -2.45 -8.96 16.90
C PRO A 571 -3.30 -8.83 18.17
N GLU A 572 -2.89 -9.42 19.30
CA GLU A 572 -3.59 -9.35 20.58
C GLU A 572 -3.56 -7.94 21.18
N ALA A 573 -2.39 -7.29 21.14
CA ALA A 573 -2.24 -5.90 21.58
C ALA A 573 -3.11 -4.96 20.73
N PHE A 574 -3.14 -5.18 19.42
CA PHE A 574 -3.96 -4.44 18.49
C PHE A 574 -5.46 -4.65 18.79
N ALA A 575 -5.91 -5.90 18.94
CA ALA A 575 -7.30 -6.21 19.29
C ALA A 575 -7.73 -5.55 20.60
N SER A 576 -6.87 -5.57 21.62
CA SER A 576 -7.12 -4.91 22.91
C SER A 576 -7.26 -3.39 22.73
N ALA A 577 -6.40 -2.76 21.93
CA ALA A 577 -6.46 -1.33 21.62
C ALA A 577 -7.75 -0.96 20.87
N LEU A 578 -8.17 -1.77 19.89
CA LEU A 578 -9.42 -1.58 19.14
C LEU A 578 -10.64 -1.66 20.05
N ARG A 579 -10.70 -2.66 20.93
CA ARG A 579 -11.78 -2.80 21.92
C ARG A 579 -11.82 -1.59 22.86
N GLN A 580 -10.67 -1.15 23.39
CA GLN A 580 -10.59 0.03 24.25
C GLN A 580 -10.99 1.33 23.52
N ALA A 581 -10.77 1.40 22.22
CA ALA A 581 -11.22 2.50 21.39
C ALA A 581 -12.74 2.47 21.14
N GLY A 582 -13.41 1.36 21.42
CA GLY A 582 -14.86 1.21 21.30
C GLY A 582 -15.33 0.58 19.97
N LEU A 583 -14.45 -0.12 19.26
CA LEU A 583 -14.87 -0.88 18.08
C LEU A 583 -15.73 -2.07 18.53
N SER A 584 -16.88 -2.25 17.87
CA SER A 584 -17.76 -3.40 18.10
C SER A 584 -17.26 -4.65 17.37
N ASP A 585 -16.73 -4.48 16.17
CA ASP A 585 -16.25 -5.57 15.31
C ASP A 585 -15.01 -5.11 14.56
N ALA A 586 -14.05 -6.02 14.30
CA ALA A 586 -12.87 -5.73 13.51
C ALA A 586 -12.19 -7.01 13.04
N VAL A 587 -11.74 -7.02 11.78
CA VAL A 587 -10.90 -8.05 11.19
C VAL A 587 -9.53 -7.47 10.86
N ARG A 588 -8.46 -8.20 11.19
CA ARG A 588 -7.10 -7.86 10.80
C ARG A 588 -6.92 -8.07 9.30
N LEU A 589 -6.26 -7.13 8.65
CA LEU A 589 -5.86 -7.21 7.25
C LEU A 589 -4.37 -7.56 7.15
N ASP A 590 -3.83 -7.69 5.93
CA ASP A 590 -2.39 -7.96 5.75
C ASP A 590 -1.57 -6.83 6.37
N SER A 591 -0.65 -7.19 7.23
CA SER A 591 0.06 -6.30 8.14
C SER A 591 1.58 -6.34 7.89
N GLY A 592 2.37 -5.67 8.72
CA GLY A 592 3.82 -5.62 8.55
C GLY A 592 4.25 -4.72 7.39
N SER A 593 5.04 -5.24 6.44
CA SER A 593 5.53 -4.45 5.30
C SER A 593 4.44 -4.02 4.31
N SER A 594 3.27 -4.64 4.34
CA SER A 594 2.11 -4.28 3.52
C SER A 594 1.22 -3.22 4.17
N ALA A 595 1.30 -3.04 5.50
CA ALA A 595 0.39 -2.18 6.26
C ALA A 595 0.41 -0.73 5.76
N THR A 596 -0.65 -0.33 5.06
CA THR A 596 -0.83 1.00 4.46
C THR A 596 -2.27 1.46 4.64
N ALA A 597 -2.46 2.67 5.14
CA ALA A 597 -3.73 3.38 5.08
C ALA A 597 -3.48 4.77 4.46
N PHE A 598 -4.20 5.06 3.39
CA PHE A 598 -4.03 6.25 2.56
C PHE A 598 -5.34 7.02 2.44
N SER A 599 -5.25 8.34 2.37
CA SER A 599 -6.35 9.23 1.98
C SER A 599 -5.92 10.16 0.86
N THR A 600 -6.81 10.43 -0.09
CA THR A 600 -6.60 11.43 -1.13
C THR A 600 -6.62 12.86 -0.57
N SER A 601 -7.25 13.03 0.59
CA SER A 601 -7.28 14.31 1.30
C SER A 601 -5.97 14.54 2.04
N GLY A 602 -5.32 15.66 1.79
CA GLY A 602 -4.03 15.93 2.42
C GLY A 602 -3.29 17.04 1.70
N TYR A 603 -2.17 16.69 1.10
CA TYR A 603 -1.25 17.63 0.48
C TYR A 603 -1.36 17.54 -1.05
N GLY A 604 -2.48 17.98 -1.60
CA GLY A 604 -2.76 17.94 -3.03
C GLY A 604 -2.64 16.50 -3.58
N GLN A 605 -1.89 16.32 -4.67
CA GLN A 605 -1.73 15.00 -5.29
C GLN A 605 -0.97 13.97 -4.44
N LEU A 606 -0.23 14.41 -3.40
CA LEU A 606 0.48 13.50 -2.51
C LEU A 606 -0.49 12.72 -1.63
N GLY A 607 -1.66 13.30 -1.29
CA GLY A 607 -2.57 12.75 -0.31
C GLY A 607 -1.95 12.71 1.08
N GLY A 608 -2.36 11.75 1.91
CA GLY A 608 -1.83 11.55 3.25
C GLY A 608 -1.91 10.11 3.70
N TYR A 609 -0.97 9.69 4.54
CA TYR A 609 -0.83 8.32 5.02
C TYR A 609 -0.88 8.26 6.55
N LEU A 610 -1.49 7.21 7.09
CA LEU A 610 -1.38 6.89 8.52
C LEU A 610 -0.02 6.25 8.82
N ASN A 611 0.56 5.49 7.88
CA ASN A 611 1.86 4.86 8.05
C ASN A 611 3.01 5.88 7.99
N THR A 612 4.01 5.66 8.84
CA THR A 612 5.19 6.53 8.99
C THR A 612 6.38 6.13 8.11
N VAL A 613 6.30 4.97 7.47
CA VAL A 613 7.28 4.46 6.51
C VAL A 613 6.56 3.89 5.30
N TRP A 614 7.19 3.90 4.14
CA TRP A 614 6.62 3.31 2.94
C TRP A 614 6.33 1.82 3.12
N SER A 615 5.29 1.37 2.49
CA SER A 615 4.89 -0.03 2.45
C SER A 615 5.09 -0.58 1.05
N ARG A 616 5.15 -1.89 0.93
CA ARG A 616 5.25 -2.54 -0.40
C ARG A 616 3.91 -2.45 -1.13
N PRO A 617 3.92 -2.48 -2.48
CA PRO A 617 2.71 -2.63 -3.27
C PRO A 617 1.97 -3.93 -2.96
N VAL A 618 0.65 -3.94 -3.19
CA VAL A 618 -0.27 -5.01 -2.79
C VAL A 618 -1.21 -5.40 -3.95
N PRO A 619 -1.80 -6.61 -3.96
CA PRO A 619 -2.71 -7.02 -5.03
C PRO A 619 -4.09 -6.40 -4.92
N ASN A 620 -4.51 -5.98 -3.72
CA ASN A 620 -5.84 -5.39 -3.51
C ASN A 620 -5.90 -4.48 -2.28
N ALA A 621 -6.92 -3.64 -2.26
CA ALA A 621 -7.24 -2.72 -1.17
C ALA A 621 -8.76 -2.69 -0.94
N ILE A 622 -9.16 -2.27 0.27
CA ILE A 622 -10.53 -1.82 0.55
C ILE A 622 -10.51 -0.30 0.42
N VAL A 623 -11.42 0.24 -0.41
CA VAL A 623 -11.48 1.65 -0.80
C VAL A 623 -12.86 2.22 -0.48
N PHE A 624 -12.88 3.44 0.03
CA PHE A 624 -14.07 4.24 0.37
C PHE A 624 -14.22 5.41 -0.57
#